data_1e39f9f1960e7e18f3d2576b0d209b86
#
_entry.id   1e39f9f1960e7e18f3d2576b0d209b86
#
_cell.length_a   1.000
_cell.length_b   1.000
_cell.length_c   1.000
_cell.angle_alpha   90.00
_cell.angle_beta   90.00
_cell.angle_gamma   90.00
#
_symmetry.space_group_name_H-M   'P 1'
#
loop_
_entity.id
_entity.type
_entity.pdbx_description
1 polymer ?
#
loop_
_entity_poly.entity_id
_entity_poly.type
_entity_poly.pdbx_seq_one_letter_code
_entity_poly.pdbx_strand_id
1 'polypeptide(L)'
;MFEDYTAAELVAIVEYQAREHQYELSGDARTALAELFEQLPRGEGFGNGRSARQIFQAMTERQAHRLSDLTAPTPAQLVSLESADLPASF
;
A
#
# COMPACT_ATOMS: atom_id res chain seq x y z
N MET A 1 -7.00 12.53 -22.55
CA MET A 1 -7.32 11.13 -22.23
C MET A 1 -6.43 10.64 -21.10
N PHE A 2 -7.03 10.07 -20.09
CA PHE A 2 -6.26 9.51 -18.99
C PHE A 2 -6.00 8.04 -19.24
N GLU A 3 -4.75 7.66 -19.12
CA GLU A 3 -4.39 6.25 -19.22
C GLU A 3 -4.37 5.66 -17.82
N ASP A 4 -4.94 4.47 -17.70
CA ASP A 4 -4.85 3.75 -16.44
C ASP A 4 -3.42 3.25 -16.25
N TYR A 5 -2.95 3.31 -15.02
CA TYR A 5 -1.65 2.76 -14.68
C TYR A 5 -1.72 1.23 -14.67
N THR A 6 -0.62 0.60 -15.01
CA THR A 6 -0.49 -0.84 -14.83
C THR A 6 -0.36 -1.15 -13.33
N ALA A 7 -0.57 -2.41 -12.96
CA ALA A 7 -0.38 -2.81 -11.56
C ALA A 7 1.03 -2.49 -11.08
N ALA A 8 2.04 -2.72 -11.91
CA ALA A 8 3.43 -2.41 -11.56
C ALA A 8 3.63 -0.92 -11.32
N GLU A 9 2.99 -0.09 -12.14
CA GLU A 9 3.10 1.36 -11.98
C GLU A 9 2.42 1.82 -10.69
N LEU A 10 1.28 1.22 -10.34
CA LEU A 10 0.58 1.56 -9.10
C LEU A 10 1.40 1.14 -7.88
N VAL A 11 2.04 -0.02 -7.94
CA VAL A 11 2.95 -0.44 -6.86
C VAL A 11 4.10 0.55 -6.72
N ALA A 12 4.65 1.02 -7.84
CA ALA A 12 5.74 2.00 -7.80
C ALA A 12 5.29 3.30 -7.15
N ILE A 13 4.04 3.72 -7.39
CA ILE A 13 3.50 4.93 -6.76
C ILE A 13 3.41 4.72 -5.24
N VAL A 14 2.92 3.56 -4.79
CA VAL A 14 2.85 3.26 -3.37
C VAL A 14 4.25 3.23 -2.75
N GLU A 15 5.22 2.63 -3.44
CA GLU A 15 6.60 2.62 -2.96
C GLU A 15 7.18 4.02 -2.84
N TYR A 16 6.89 4.88 -3.80
CA TYR A 16 7.33 6.26 -3.76
C TYR A 16 6.74 6.98 -2.55
N GLN A 17 5.43 6.81 -2.32
CA GLN A 17 4.75 7.39 -1.17
C GLN A 17 5.34 6.87 0.14
N ALA A 18 5.59 5.57 0.20
CA ALA A 18 6.18 4.97 1.39
C ALA A 18 7.55 5.59 1.69
N ARG A 19 8.36 5.74 0.66
CA ARG A 19 9.69 6.32 0.80
C ARG A 19 9.64 7.77 1.25
N GLU A 20 8.70 8.53 0.71
CA GLU A 20 8.50 9.93 1.09
C GLU A 20 8.11 10.07 2.56
N HIS A 21 7.39 9.11 3.10
CA HIS A 21 6.95 9.12 4.49
C HIS A 21 7.81 8.22 5.38
N GLN A 22 8.96 7.79 4.87
CA GLN A 22 9.94 6.99 5.62
C GLN A 22 9.41 5.62 6.03
N TYR A 23 8.57 5.02 5.18
CA TYR A 23 8.14 3.64 5.31
C TYR A 23 8.88 2.75 4.33
N GLU A 24 8.91 1.45 4.61
CA GLU A 24 9.46 0.45 3.72
C GLU A 24 8.42 -0.62 3.45
N LEU A 25 8.25 -0.99 2.19
CA LEU A 25 7.37 -2.09 1.81
C LEU A 25 8.14 -3.40 1.90
N SER A 26 7.59 -4.38 2.60
CA SER A 26 8.15 -5.73 2.59
C SER A 26 7.96 -6.35 1.21
N GLY A 27 8.75 -7.38 0.90
CA GLY A 27 8.57 -8.11 -0.36
C GLY A 27 7.17 -8.69 -0.50
N ASP A 28 6.63 -9.22 0.60
CA ASP A 28 5.28 -9.77 0.62
C ASP A 28 4.24 -8.69 0.37
N ALA A 29 4.43 -7.49 0.95
CA ALA A 29 3.52 -6.37 0.74
C ALA A 29 3.52 -5.95 -0.72
N ARG A 30 4.70 -5.91 -1.34
CA ARG A 30 4.84 -5.52 -2.73
C ARG A 30 4.11 -6.50 -3.65
N THR A 31 4.28 -7.80 -3.42
CA THR A 31 3.61 -8.84 -4.18
C THR A 31 2.09 -8.77 -4.00
N ALA A 32 1.65 -8.61 -2.75
CA ALA A 32 0.23 -8.52 -2.44
C ALA A 32 -0.40 -7.27 -3.06
N LEU A 33 0.33 -6.15 -3.08
CA LEU A 33 -0.15 -4.93 -3.74
C LEU A 33 -0.33 -5.14 -5.24
N ALA A 34 0.62 -5.81 -5.89
CA ALA A 34 0.51 -6.08 -7.31
C ALA A 34 -0.73 -6.91 -7.61
N GLU A 35 -0.98 -7.93 -6.81
CA GLU A 35 -2.17 -8.76 -6.97
C GLU A 35 -3.45 -7.95 -6.74
N LEU A 36 -3.47 -7.12 -5.72
CA LEU A 36 -4.62 -6.28 -5.42
C LEU A 36 -4.94 -5.35 -6.59
N PHE A 37 -3.92 -4.68 -7.13
CA PHE A 37 -4.12 -3.76 -8.24
C PHE A 37 -4.56 -4.48 -9.51
N GLU A 38 -4.10 -5.71 -9.73
CA GLU A 38 -4.53 -6.49 -10.87
C GLU A 38 -6.00 -6.87 -10.78
N GLN A 39 -6.52 -7.03 -9.58
CA GLN A 39 -7.91 -7.42 -9.34
C GLN A 39 -8.86 -6.24 -9.28
N LEU A 40 -8.36 -5.02 -9.17
CA LEU A 40 -9.23 -3.85 -9.13
C LEU A 40 -9.91 -3.62 -10.48
N PRO A 41 -11.21 -3.27 -10.45
CA PRO A 41 -11.89 -2.93 -11.70
C PRO A 41 -11.23 -1.73 -12.36
N ARG A 42 -11.05 -1.81 -13.66
CA ARG A 42 -10.48 -0.71 -14.44
C ARG A 42 -11.64 0.12 -14.99
N GLY A 43 -12.12 1.02 -14.19
CA GLY A 43 -13.19 1.90 -14.58
C GLY A 43 -12.97 3.30 -14.04
N GLU A 44 -14.00 4.11 -14.06
CA GLU A 44 -13.91 5.47 -13.56
C GLU A 44 -13.51 5.47 -12.09
N GLY A 45 -12.44 6.19 -11.79
CA GLY A 45 -11.96 6.36 -10.43
C GLY A 45 -11.06 5.25 -9.91
N PHE A 46 -10.78 4.24 -10.71
CA PHE A 46 -9.94 3.14 -10.29
C PHE A 46 -8.75 2.97 -11.23
N GLY A 47 -7.69 2.37 -10.72
CA GLY A 47 -6.50 2.07 -11.51
C GLY A 47 -5.63 3.28 -11.79
N ASN A 48 -5.72 4.33 -10.97
CA ASN A 48 -4.94 5.54 -11.15
C ASN A 48 -4.16 5.89 -9.87
N GLY A 49 -3.39 6.98 -9.92
CA GLY A 49 -2.55 7.39 -8.80
C GLY A 49 -3.35 7.69 -7.54
N ARG A 50 -4.59 8.11 -7.67
CA ARG A 50 -5.46 8.36 -6.54
C ARG A 50 -5.75 7.08 -5.78
N SER A 51 -6.03 6.00 -6.51
CA SER A 51 -6.25 4.68 -5.91
C SER A 51 -5.03 4.22 -5.14
N ALA A 52 -3.84 4.41 -5.72
CA ALA A 52 -2.59 4.03 -5.06
C ALA A 52 -2.41 4.82 -3.76
N ARG A 53 -2.69 6.11 -3.76
CA ARG A 53 -2.56 6.94 -2.57
C ARG A 53 -3.56 6.55 -1.49
N GLN A 54 -4.78 6.20 -1.88
CA GLN A 54 -5.80 5.75 -0.93
C GLN A 54 -5.40 4.43 -0.29
N ILE A 55 -4.84 3.52 -1.08
CA ILE A 55 -4.37 2.23 -0.56
C ILE A 55 -3.20 2.44 0.39
N PHE A 56 -2.25 3.31 0.04
CA PHE A 56 -1.14 3.63 0.91
C PHE A 56 -1.63 4.16 2.26
N GLN A 57 -2.58 5.10 2.24
CA GLN A 57 -3.13 5.64 3.47
C GLN A 57 -3.80 4.56 4.31
N ALA A 58 -4.57 3.68 3.68
CA ALA A 58 -5.21 2.57 4.38
C ALA A 58 -4.16 1.65 5.02
N MET A 59 -3.07 1.40 4.30
CA MET A 59 -1.99 0.57 4.84
C MET A 59 -1.35 1.19 6.07
N THR A 60 -1.10 2.50 6.05
CA THR A 60 -0.50 3.17 7.21
C THR A 60 -1.43 3.13 8.41
N GLU A 61 -2.72 3.28 8.20
CA GLU A 61 -3.71 3.21 9.27
C GLU A 61 -3.77 1.80 9.86
N ARG A 62 -3.76 0.78 9.01
CA ARG A 62 -3.78 -0.60 9.48
C ARG A 62 -2.48 -0.97 10.19
N GLN A 63 -1.36 -0.46 9.70
CA GLN A 63 -0.08 -0.67 10.38
C GLN A 63 -0.12 -0.06 11.78
N ALA A 64 -0.59 1.16 11.90
CA ALA A 64 -0.68 1.83 13.20
C ALA A 64 -1.57 1.03 14.17
N HIS A 65 -2.68 0.51 13.67
CA HIS A 65 -3.57 -0.32 14.48
C HIS A 65 -2.90 -1.61 14.92
N ARG A 66 -2.17 -2.27 14.00
CA ARG A 66 -1.42 -3.49 14.31
C ARG A 66 -0.35 -3.22 15.36
N LEU A 67 0.37 -2.12 15.22
CA LEU A 67 1.44 -1.76 16.14
C LEU A 67 0.92 -1.36 17.52
N SER A 68 -0.31 -0.87 17.60
CA SER A 68 -0.91 -0.49 18.89
C SER A 68 -1.08 -1.69 19.82
N ASP A 69 -1.11 -2.91 19.27
CA ASP A 69 -1.20 -4.13 20.06
C ASP A 69 0.17 -4.61 20.57
N LEU A 70 1.26 -3.98 20.13
CA LEU A 70 2.60 -4.36 20.53
C LEU A 70 3.04 -3.53 21.73
N THR A 71 3.68 -4.20 22.70
CA THR A 71 4.14 -3.53 23.91
C THR A 71 5.31 -2.58 23.62
N ALA A 72 6.23 -3.02 22.76
CA ALA A 72 7.43 -2.22 22.45
C ALA A 72 7.86 -2.51 21.01
N PRO A 73 7.22 -1.87 20.02
CA PRO A 73 7.62 -2.09 18.63
C PRO A 73 9.05 -1.59 18.39
N THR A 74 9.80 -2.35 17.60
CA THR A 74 11.14 -1.96 17.21
C THR A 74 11.09 -0.85 16.16
N PRO A 75 12.17 -0.08 15.98
CA PRO A 75 12.21 0.91 14.90
C PRO A 75 11.92 0.31 13.52
N ALA A 76 12.38 -0.91 13.27
CA ALA A 76 12.09 -1.58 12.00
C ALA A 76 10.59 -1.85 11.84
N GLN A 77 9.92 -2.24 12.92
CA GLN A 77 8.48 -2.46 12.89
C GLN A 77 7.70 -1.17 12.64
N LEU A 78 8.20 -0.07 13.17
CA LEU A 78 7.53 1.23 13.02
C LEU A 78 7.53 1.73 11.58
N VAL A 79 8.48 1.30 10.75
CA VAL A 79 8.60 1.77 9.37
C VAL A 79 8.16 0.72 8.34
N SER A 80 7.95 -0.52 8.75
CA SER A 80 7.65 -1.61 7.83
C SER A 80 6.16 -1.70 7.52
N LEU A 81 5.82 -1.69 6.24
CA LEU A 81 4.48 -1.99 5.76
C LEU A 81 4.48 -3.41 5.22
N GLU A 82 3.61 -4.26 5.75
CA GLU A 82 3.58 -5.68 5.44
C GLU A 82 2.29 -6.05 4.72
N SER A 83 2.26 -7.26 4.18
CA SER A 83 1.07 -7.72 3.47
C SER A 83 -0.18 -7.71 4.36
N ALA A 84 0.00 -7.93 5.66
CA ALA A 84 -1.11 -7.88 6.61
C ALA A 84 -1.72 -6.49 6.73
N ASP A 85 -1.01 -5.46 6.31
CA ASP A 85 -1.50 -4.09 6.39
C ASP A 85 -2.35 -3.69 5.18
N LEU A 86 -2.39 -4.52 4.14
CA LEU A 86 -3.22 -4.24 2.99
C LEU A 86 -4.71 -4.37 3.34
N PRO A 87 -5.56 -3.50 2.79
CA PRO A 87 -7.00 -3.65 2.99
C PRO A 87 -7.49 -4.93 2.32
N ALA A 88 -8.47 -5.59 2.95
CA ALA A 88 -9.03 -6.83 2.40
C ALA A 88 -9.81 -6.58 1.11
N SER A 89 -10.40 -5.41 1.00
CA SER A 89 -11.10 -4.98 -0.21
C SER A 89 -11.01 -3.48 -0.32
N PHE A 90 -11.23 -3.00 -1.56
CA PHE A 90 -11.06 -1.57 -1.78
C PHE A 90 -12.15 -1.06 -2.73
#